data_15867d204983943d84408868c6b6d8cf
#
_entry.id   15867d204983943d84408868c6b6d8cf
#
_cell.length_a   1.000
_cell.length_b   1.000
_cell.length_c   1.000
_cell.angle_alpha   90.00
_cell.angle_beta   90.00
_cell.angle_gamma   90.00
#
_symmetry.space_group_name_H-M   'P 1'
#
loop_
_entity.id
_entity.type
_entity.pdbx_description
1 polymer ?
#
loop_
_entity_poly.entity_id
_entity_poly.type
_entity_poly.pdbx_seq_one_letter_code
_entity_poly.pdbx_strand_id
1 'polypeptide(L)'
;IINLGLTLGGYSPVAATLNIDLGVQVGERVDFNATEGLRGLQITGRGVGGTIDPESTTEAAHAWYGNFRTATEVALAGHTIGATAGNITKILAPKIQYEAPAPGERNQIRTLSIPFRCNPSVDSANDELTIAFT
;
A
#
# COMPACT_ATOMS: atom_id res chain seq x y z
N ILE A 1 -6.06 10.57 -18.06
CA ILE A 1 -5.97 10.02 -16.69
C ILE A 1 -6.51 11.06 -15.73
N ILE A 2 -7.38 10.61 -14.90
CA ILE A 2 -8.11 11.39 -13.92
C ILE A 2 -7.20 11.65 -12.72
N ASN A 3 -7.31 12.82 -12.11
CA ASN A 3 -6.63 13.13 -10.85
C ASN A 3 -7.14 12.15 -9.77
N LEU A 4 -6.26 11.31 -9.26
CA LEU A 4 -6.59 10.29 -8.24
C LEU A 4 -6.65 10.88 -6.83
N GLY A 5 -6.19 12.12 -6.62
CA GLY A 5 -6.16 12.78 -5.33
C GLY A 5 -5.31 12.05 -4.27
N LEU A 6 -4.33 11.23 -4.69
CA LEU A 6 -3.47 10.48 -3.78
C LEU A 6 -2.73 11.40 -2.81
N THR A 7 -2.78 11.08 -1.53
CA THR A 7 -2.01 11.76 -0.49
C THR A 7 -1.30 10.76 0.41
N LEU A 8 -0.10 11.13 0.84
CA LEU A 8 0.73 10.40 1.79
C LEU A 8 1.02 11.31 2.98
N GLY A 9 0.38 11.05 4.12
CA GLY A 9 0.48 11.93 5.28
C GLY A 9 0.05 13.38 4.99
N GLY A 10 -0.91 13.58 4.08
CA GLY A 10 -1.35 14.91 3.64
C GLY A 10 -0.53 15.54 2.52
N TYR A 11 0.60 14.96 2.13
CA TYR A 11 1.40 15.37 0.99
C TYR A 11 0.92 14.71 -0.31
N SER A 12 0.78 15.47 -1.39
CA SER A 12 0.39 14.97 -2.72
C SER A 12 1.62 14.77 -3.60
N PRO A 13 2.16 13.56 -3.74
CA PRO A 13 3.33 13.31 -4.55
C PRO A 13 3.03 13.36 -6.04
N VAL A 14 4.00 13.80 -6.84
CA VAL A 14 3.99 13.60 -8.29
C VAL A 14 4.54 12.20 -8.56
N ALA A 15 3.67 11.23 -8.74
CA ALA A 15 4.01 9.84 -8.98
C ALA A 15 3.29 9.31 -10.22
N ALA A 16 3.91 8.39 -10.96
CA ALA A 16 3.31 7.78 -12.13
C ALA A 16 2.72 6.39 -11.82
N THR A 17 3.29 5.70 -10.85
CA THR A 17 2.91 4.33 -10.51
C THR A 17 2.68 4.17 -9.01
N LEU A 18 1.64 3.43 -8.67
CA LEU A 18 1.38 2.91 -7.35
C LEU A 18 1.03 1.42 -7.51
N ASN A 19 1.87 0.56 -6.98
CA ASN A 19 1.63 -0.88 -6.88
C ASN A 19 1.24 -1.23 -5.46
N ILE A 20 0.23 -2.09 -5.32
CA ILE A 20 -0.19 -2.65 -4.03
C ILE A 20 -0.28 -4.17 -4.18
N ASP A 21 0.39 -4.88 -3.29
CA ASP A 21 0.33 -6.33 -3.17
C ASP A 21 -0.29 -6.71 -1.84
N LEU A 22 -1.28 -7.58 -1.88
CA LEU A 22 -1.98 -8.05 -0.68
C LEU A 22 -1.16 -9.09 0.10
N GLY A 23 -0.18 -9.73 -0.53
CA GLY A 23 0.72 -10.69 0.10
C GLY A 23 0.00 -11.83 0.83
N VAL A 24 -1.14 -12.29 0.29
CA VAL A 24 -1.96 -13.33 0.92
C VAL A 24 -1.27 -14.68 0.77
N GLN A 25 -1.05 -15.36 1.89
CA GLN A 25 -0.53 -16.72 1.95
C GLN A 25 -1.66 -17.70 2.29
N VAL A 26 -1.78 -18.75 1.49
CA VAL A 26 -2.80 -19.80 1.68
C VAL A 26 -2.12 -21.12 1.98
N GLY A 27 -2.53 -21.76 3.06
CA GLY A 27 -2.06 -23.09 3.45
C GLY A 27 -3.14 -24.14 3.29
N GLU A 28 -2.76 -25.33 2.85
CA GLU A 28 -3.61 -26.50 2.82
C GLU A 28 -3.70 -27.15 4.21
N ARG A 29 -4.90 -27.53 4.61
CA ARG A 29 -5.14 -28.28 5.85
C ARG A 29 -5.39 -29.75 5.52
N VAL A 30 -4.34 -30.55 5.61
CA VAL A 30 -4.42 -32.00 5.45
C VAL A 30 -5.10 -32.61 6.67
N ASP A 31 -6.04 -33.53 6.48
CA ASP A 31 -6.76 -34.21 7.55
C ASP A 31 -7.02 -35.67 7.15
N PHE A 32 -6.45 -36.58 7.89
CA PHE A 32 -6.63 -38.06 7.67
C PHE A 32 -8.08 -38.51 7.80
N ASN A 33 -8.92 -37.78 8.53
CA ASN A 33 -10.31 -38.10 8.73
C ASN A 33 -11.23 -37.47 7.67
N ALA A 34 -10.69 -36.63 6.75
CA ALA A 34 -11.45 -36.10 5.64
C ALA A 34 -11.53 -37.11 4.51
N THR A 35 -12.68 -37.23 3.86
CA THR A 35 -12.93 -38.18 2.76
C THR A 35 -11.93 -38.07 1.62
N GLU A 36 -11.40 -36.89 1.37
CA GLU A 36 -10.43 -36.60 0.32
C GLU A 36 -9.03 -36.29 0.87
N GLY A 37 -8.79 -36.51 2.17
CA GLY A 37 -7.52 -36.21 2.82
C GLY A 37 -7.24 -34.72 3.02
N LEU A 38 -8.14 -33.86 2.61
CA LEU A 38 -8.02 -32.40 2.72
C LEU A 38 -9.24 -31.81 3.42
N ARG A 39 -9.02 -31.08 4.51
CA ARG A 39 -10.10 -30.39 5.23
C ARG A 39 -10.47 -29.05 4.60
N GLY A 40 -9.59 -28.47 3.81
CA GLY A 40 -9.79 -27.20 3.12
C GLY A 40 -8.55 -26.32 3.07
N LEU A 41 -8.72 -25.11 2.60
CA LEU A 41 -7.69 -24.09 2.51
C LEU A 41 -7.88 -23.06 3.63
N GLN A 42 -6.80 -22.56 4.17
CA GLN A 42 -6.81 -21.51 5.19
C GLN A 42 -5.81 -20.42 4.84
N ILE A 43 -6.19 -19.17 5.02
CA ILE A 43 -5.26 -18.05 4.96
C ILE A 43 -4.36 -18.15 6.19
N THR A 44 -3.07 -18.38 5.95
CA THR A 44 -2.05 -18.57 7.01
C THR A 44 -1.32 -17.27 7.34
N GLY A 45 -1.37 -16.31 6.43
CA GLY A 45 -0.77 -15.00 6.65
C GLY A 45 -1.13 -14.03 5.53
N ARG A 46 -0.90 -12.76 5.81
CA ARG A 46 -0.99 -11.70 4.82
C ARG A 46 0.02 -10.62 5.19
N GLY A 47 0.58 -9.95 4.21
CA GLY A 47 1.52 -8.88 4.41
C GLY A 47 1.32 -7.85 3.31
N VAL A 48 0.38 -6.94 3.52
CA VAL A 48 0.05 -5.92 2.53
C VAL A 48 1.21 -4.94 2.42
N GLY A 49 1.63 -4.69 1.20
CA GLY A 49 2.69 -3.75 0.89
C GLY A 49 2.58 -3.24 -0.53
N GLY A 50 3.56 -2.47 -0.96
CA GLY A 50 3.57 -1.95 -2.32
C GLY A 50 4.79 -1.12 -2.62
N THR A 51 4.75 -0.45 -3.76
CA THR A 51 5.79 0.49 -4.20
C THR A 51 5.15 1.70 -4.85
N ILE A 52 5.75 2.86 -4.62
CA ILE A 52 5.39 4.11 -5.29
C ILE A 52 6.64 4.74 -5.90
N ASP A 53 6.49 5.45 -7.03
CA ASP A 53 7.59 6.13 -7.74
C ASP A 53 7.43 7.67 -7.75
N PRO A 54 7.52 8.35 -6.61
CA PRO A 54 7.40 9.80 -6.58
C PRO A 54 8.60 10.49 -7.22
N GLU A 55 8.40 11.69 -7.74
CA GLU A 55 9.50 12.59 -8.08
C GLU A 55 10.27 12.97 -6.82
N SER A 56 11.60 13.02 -6.95
CA SER A 56 12.47 13.38 -5.84
C SER A 56 12.25 14.84 -5.43
N THR A 57 11.92 15.05 -4.18
CA THR A 57 11.71 16.37 -3.59
C THR A 57 12.69 16.63 -2.44
N THR A 58 12.74 17.86 -1.96
CA THR A 58 13.53 18.19 -0.77
C THR A 58 12.90 17.56 0.47
N GLU A 59 13.74 17.23 1.47
CA GLU A 59 13.26 16.73 2.76
C GLU A 59 12.30 17.70 3.48
N ALA A 60 12.42 19.01 3.19
CA ALA A 60 11.50 20.01 3.74
C ALA A 60 10.09 19.94 3.10
N ALA A 61 9.98 19.49 1.85
CA ALA A 61 8.70 19.32 1.19
C ALA A 61 8.03 18.00 1.61
N HIS A 62 8.79 16.92 1.63
CA HIS A 62 8.38 15.62 2.19
C HIS A 62 9.61 14.79 2.56
N ALA A 63 9.68 14.37 3.81
CA ALA A 63 10.84 13.68 4.39
C ALA A 63 10.86 12.19 4.04
N TRP A 64 11.15 11.83 2.78
CA TRP A 64 11.19 10.43 2.34
C TRP A 64 12.20 9.60 3.13
N TYR A 65 13.45 10.05 3.17
CA TYR A 65 14.52 9.36 3.91
C TYR A 65 14.39 9.55 5.42
N GLY A 66 13.89 10.71 5.86
CA GLY A 66 13.62 10.99 7.26
C GLY A 66 12.62 9.99 7.84
N ASN A 67 11.46 9.86 7.22
CA ASN A 67 10.41 8.94 7.64
C ASN A 67 10.84 7.47 7.59
N PHE A 68 11.63 7.09 6.58
CA PHE A 68 12.24 5.75 6.53
C PHE A 68 13.16 5.50 7.73
N ARG A 69 14.08 6.42 8.03
CA ARG A 69 15.05 6.25 9.13
C ARG A 69 14.41 6.24 10.50
N THR A 70 13.33 6.98 10.68
CA THR A 70 12.62 7.04 11.97
C THR A 70 11.45 6.05 12.04
N ALA A 71 11.25 5.24 11.00
CA ALA A 71 10.11 4.33 10.88
C ALA A 71 8.75 5.03 11.11
N THR A 72 8.65 6.28 10.66
CA THR A 72 7.42 7.07 10.81
C THR A 72 6.32 6.52 9.91
N GLU A 73 5.17 6.21 10.51
CA GLU A 73 3.99 5.77 9.79
C GLU A 73 3.21 6.97 9.26
N VAL A 74 2.78 6.89 8.00
CA VAL A 74 1.95 7.90 7.34
C VAL A 74 0.70 7.26 6.75
N ALA A 75 -0.40 8.00 6.68
CA ALA A 75 -1.62 7.51 6.05
C ALA A 75 -1.54 7.63 4.51
N LEU A 76 -1.92 6.55 3.81
CA LEU A 76 -2.21 6.59 2.37
C LEU A 76 -3.70 6.83 2.22
N ALA A 77 -4.05 7.96 1.64
CA ALA A 77 -5.44 8.40 1.49
C ALA A 77 -5.68 9.09 0.14
N GLY A 78 -6.92 9.44 -0.12
CA GLY A 78 -7.30 10.21 -1.30
C GLY A 78 -7.23 9.47 -2.63
N HIS A 79 -6.81 8.21 -2.67
CA HIS A 79 -6.75 7.44 -3.91
C HIS A 79 -8.17 7.04 -4.33
N THR A 80 -8.76 7.85 -5.20
CA THR A 80 -10.14 7.66 -5.68
C THR A 80 -10.16 7.52 -7.19
N ILE A 81 -10.70 6.42 -7.69
CA ILE A 81 -10.88 6.14 -9.11
C ILE A 81 -12.37 6.20 -9.42
N GLY A 82 -12.74 7.01 -10.42
CA GLY A 82 -14.14 7.22 -10.79
C GLY A 82 -14.72 8.51 -10.20
N ALA A 83 -15.80 8.98 -10.80
CA ALA A 83 -16.47 10.23 -10.41
C ALA A 83 -18.00 10.07 -10.28
N THR A 84 -18.55 8.97 -10.74
CA THR A 84 -20.01 8.71 -10.74
C THR A 84 -20.36 7.76 -9.59
N ALA A 85 -21.35 8.09 -8.80
CA ALA A 85 -21.85 7.22 -7.74
C ALA A 85 -22.17 5.81 -8.28
N GLY A 86 -21.71 4.78 -7.59
CA GLY A 86 -21.79 3.38 -8.03
C GLY A 86 -20.60 2.92 -8.90
N ASN A 87 -19.69 3.82 -9.29
CA ASN A 87 -18.50 3.51 -10.08
C ASN A 87 -17.24 4.18 -9.50
N ILE A 88 -17.18 4.27 -8.19
CA ILE A 88 -16.04 4.86 -7.48
C ILE A 88 -15.32 3.77 -6.71
N THR A 89 -14.02 3.64 -6.93
CA THR A 89 -13.14 2.78 -6.12
C THR A 89 -12.22 3.67 -5.28
N LYS A 90 -12.20 3.43 -3.97
CA LYS A 90 -11.30 4.11 -3.04
C LYS A 90 -10.34 3.11 -2.43
N ILE A 91 -9.08 3.48 -2.36
CA ILE A 91 -8.03 2.69 -1.70
C ILE A 91 -7.46 3.54 -0.56
N LEU A 92 -7.47 2.98 0.63
CA LEU A 92 -7.04 3.63 1.87
C LEU A 92 -6.17 2.67 2.67
N ALA A 93 -5.07 3.17 3.22
CA ALA A 93 -4.30 2.45 4.23
C ALA A 93 -4.05 3.42 5.41
N PRO A 94 -4.47 3.05 6.63
CA PRO A 94 -4.37 3.95 7.79
C PRO A 94 -2.92 4.26 8.14
N LYS A 95 -2.04 3.29 7.96
CA LYS A 95 -0.63 3.41 8.27
C LYS A 95 0.21 2.70 7.23
N ILE A 96 1.05 3.43 6.54
CA ILE A 96 2.11 2.87 5.73
C ILE A 96 3.46 3.28 6.30
N GLN A 97 4.39 2.36 6.28
CA GLN A 97 5.77 2.57 6.68
C GLN A 97 6.67 2.44 5.47
N TYR A 98 7.48 3.45 5.19
CA TYR A 98 8.43 3.41 4.09
C TYR A 98 9.56 2.43 4.39
N GLU A 99 9.92 1.65 3.39
CA GLU A 99 11.16 0.90 3.36
C GLU A 99 12.23 1.70 2.63
N ALA A 100 13.41 1.13 2.40
CA ALA A 100 14.57 1.85 1.86
C ALA A 100 14.28 2.51 0.50
N PRO A 101 14.23 3.85 0.40
CA PRO A 101 14.05 4.54 -0.85
C PRO A 101 15.26 4.33 -1.77
N ALA A 102 15.02 3.94 -3.01
CA ALA A 102 16.05 3.80 -4.03
C ALA A 102 15.93 4.93 -5.06
N PRO A 103 17.04 5.57 -5.46
CA PRO A 103 17.02 6.57 -6.51
C PRO A 103 16.67 5.96 -7.86
N GLY A 104 15.87 6.67 -8.65
CA GLY A 104 15.46 6.31 -9.99
C GLY A 104 15.42 7.53 -10.91
N GLU A 105 15.04 7.29 -12.16
CA GLU A 105 14.90 8.32 -13.17
C GLU A 105 13.70 8.01 -14.06
N ARG A 106 12.98 9.05 -14.44
CA ARG A 106 11.89 8.98 -15.41
C ARG A 106 11.93 10.24 -16.29
N ASN A 107 12.16 10.06 -17.60
CA ASN A 107 12.24 11.16 -18.56
C ASN A 107 13.23 12.28 -18.15
N GLN A 108 14.42 11.91 -17.67
CA GLN A 108 15.45 12.81 -17.15
C GLN A 108 15.05 13.58 -15.86
N ILE A 109 13.93 13.20 -15.25
CA ILE A 109 13.51 13.70 -13.95
C ILE A 109 13.92 12.67 -12.89
N ARG A 110 14.58 13.14 -11.83
CA ARG A 110 14.96 12.28 -10.71
C ARG A 110 13.72 11.81 -9.97
N THR A 111 13.58 10.51 -9.80
CA THR A 111 12.50 9.87 -9.03
C THR A 111 13.09 9.06 -7.88
N LEU A 112 12.22 8.60 -7.00
CA LEU A 112 12.54 7.62 -5.96
C LEU A 112 11.63 6.40 -6.19
N SER A 113 12.17 5.22 -6.02
CA SER A 113 11.37 4.01 -5.86
C SER A 113 11.28 3.71 -4.37
N ILE A 114 10.08 3.79 -3.83
CA ILE A 114 9.85 3.67 -2.40
C ILE A 114 8.94 2.47 -2.15
N PRO A 115 9.51 1.35 -1.70
CA PRO A 115 8.71 0.27 -1.16
C PRO A 115 8.07 0.72 0.15
N PHE A 116 6.90 0.19 0.45
CA PHE A 116 6.22 0.44 1.71
C PHE A 116 5.45 -0.79 2.18
N ARG A 117 5.24 -0.85 3.49
CA ARG A 117 4.38 -1.84 4.13
C ARG A 117 3.16 -1.16 4.73
N CYS A 118 2.01 -1.80 4.61
CA CYS A 118 0.80 -1.37 5.27
C CYS A 118 0.68 -2.03 6.65
N ASN A 119 0.47 -1.22 7.66
CA ASN A 119 0.26 -1.66 9.03
C ASN A 119 -1.19 -1.38 9.44
N PRO A 120 -1.80 -2.22 10.31
CA PRO A 120 -3.12 -1.95 10.83
C PRO A 120 -3.11 -0.71 11.74
N SER A 121 -4.28 -0.09 11.92
CA SER A 121 -4.41 1.07 12.80
C SER A 121 -4.07 0.76 14.26
N VAL A 122 -4.45 -0.46 14.69
CA VAL A 122 -4.07 -1.08 15.96
C VAL A 122 -3.81 -2.58 15.74
N ASP A 123 -3.02 -3.22 16.60
CA ASP A 123 -2.56 -4.61 16.43
C ASP A 123 -3.67 -5.64 16.22
N SER A 124 -4.88 -5.38 16.72
CA SER A 124 -6.04 -6.25 16.57
C SER A 124 -6.95 -5.92 15.40
N ALA A 125 -6.73 -4.79 14.72
CA ALA A 125 -7.51 -4.39 13.57
C ALA A 125 -7.04 -5.14 12.33
N ASN A 126 -7.98 -5.47 11.46
CA ASN A 126 -7.70 -6.05 10.15
C ASN A 126 -7.99 -4.99 9.07
N ASP A 127 -7.44 -3.80 9.26
CA ASP A 127 -7.72 -2.61 8.46
C ASP A 127 -6.48 -2.03 7.78
N GLU A 128 -5.41 -2.83 7.66
CA GLU A 128 -4.17 -2.43 7.01
C GLU A 128 -4.37 -1.90 5.59
N LEU A 129 -5.42 -2.36 4.91
CA LEU A 129 -5.84 -1.86 3.61
C LEU A 129 -7.36 -1.93 3.50
N THR A 130 -7.97 -0.84 3.06
CA THR A 130 -9.40 -0.78 2.74
C THR A 130 -9.59 -0.47 1.27
N ILE A 131 -10.31 -1.33 0.57
CA ILE A 131 -10.78 -1.08 -0.79
C ILE A 131 -12.30 -0.95 -0.74
N ALA A 132 -12.80 0.23 -1.02
CA ALA A 132 -14.23 0.54 -0.98
C ALA A 132 -14.75 0.84 -2.38
N PHE A 133 -15.91 0.30 -2.69
CA PHE A 133 -16.66 0.57 -3.93
C PHE A 133 -17.92 1.35 -3.55
N THR A 134 -18.07 2.54 -4.11
CA THR A 134 -19.20 3.45 -3.78
C THR A 134 -19.77 4.16 -5.00
#